data_04300ec0d9a84952f386bb5c2940700f
#
_entry.id   04300ec0d9a84952f386bb5c2940700f
#
_cell.length_a   1.000
_cell.length_b   1.000
_cell.length_c   1.000
_cell.angle_alpha   90.00
_cell.angle_beta   90.00
_cell.angle_gamma   90.00
#
_symmetry.space_group_name_H-M   'P 1'
#
loop_
_entity.id
_entity.type
_entity.pdbx_description
1 polymer ?
#
loop_
_entity_poly.entity_id
_entity_poly.type
_entity_poly.pdbx_seq_one_letter_code
_entity_poly.pdbx_strand_id
1 'polypeptide(L)'
;MPRLSDKTRAQRRQHILTSAWTCFSRGGFHTTSMDQVIAATGMSARAVYRYFGSKEEIIRASAEEGITRVRDIFSGLLDRDLIPSPAETLALLVAELRSRTTNPDYDMTRLALQTWAEALRDPVLHEHARASYRDALYQIAVLTARWRDAGYIPPNADTNAAAATLFTLMHGLIVMHHLVDDVPADALRNGLSLLGAAVIGPYTWLATQPQEAKP
;
A
#
# COMPACT_ATOMS: atom_id res chain seq x y z
N MET A 1 -1.65 32.16 -26.56
CA MET A 1 -0.95 30.87 -26.45
C MET A 1 -1.98 29.75 -26.50
N PRO A 2 -1.82 28.73 -27.33
CA PRO A 2 -2.76 27.60 -27.36
C PRO A 2 -2.87 26.96 -25.99
N ARG A 3 -4.08 26.69 -25.54
CA ARG A 3 -4.36 25.99 -24.28
C ARG A 3 -3.88 24.56 -24.43
N LEU A 4 -3.01 24.08 -23.55
CA LEU A 4 -2.56 22.69 -23.54
C LEU A 4 -3.76 21.77 -23.43
N SER A 5 -3.79 20.67 -24.19
CA SER A 5 -4.83 19.65 -24.05
C SER A 5 -4.77 19.05 -22.63
N ASP A 6 -5.92 18.57 -22.12
CA ASP A 6 -5.99 17.93 -20.80
C ASP A 6 -5.06 16.71 -20.72
N LYS A 7 -4.91 15.95 -21.81
CA LYS A 7 -3.96 14.84 -21.92
C LYS A 7 -2.51 15.31 -21.72
N THR A 8 -2.11 16.38 -22.39
CA THR A 8 -0.74 16.93 -22.25
C THR A 8 -0.50 17.47 -20.84
N ARG A 9 -1.54 18.05 -20.23
CA ARG A 9 -1.48 18.56 -18.85
C ARG A 9 -1.28 17.41 -17.85
N ALA A 10 -2.06 16.33 -17.98
CA ALA A 10 -1.91 15.13 -17.15
C ALA A 10 -0.53 14.48 -17.30
N GLN A 11 -0.03 14.34 -18.53
CA GLN A 11 1.31 13.80 -18.80
C GLN A 11 2.42 14.61 -18.13
N ARG A 12 2.36 15.95 -18.19
CA ARG A 12 3.35 16.81 -17.52
C ARG A 12 3.26 16.73 -16.02
N ARG A 13 2.04 16.67 -15.46
CA ARG A 13 1.85 16.47 -14.03
C ARG A 13 2.48 15.13 -13.57
N GLN A 14 2.23 14.08 -14.33
CA GLN A 14 2.80 12.75 -14.03
C GLN A 14 4.32 12.75 -14.17
N HIS A 15 4.88 13.42 -15.17
CA HIS A 15 6.33 13.56 -15.32
C HIS A 15 6.98 14.24 -14.09
N ILE A 16 6.36 15.31 -13.56
CA ILE A 16 6.85 15.98 -12.34
C ILE A 16 6.80 15.02 -11.15
N LEU A 17 5.70 14.28 -10.97
CA LEU A 17 5.57 13.31 -9.89
C LEU A 17 6.63 12.21 -9.98
N THR A 18 6.84 11.62 -11.16
CA THR A 18 7.84 10.57 -11.36
C THR A 18 9.25 11.07 -11.07
N SER A 19 9.59 12.30 -11.51
CA SER A 19 10.88 12.94 -11.19
C SER A 19 11.04 13.18 -9.68
N ALA A 20 9.97 13.60 -9.01
CA ALA A 20 9.96 13.75 -7.56
C ALA A 20 10.15 12.42 -6.83
N TRP A 21 9.53 11.33 -7.31
CA TRP A 21 9.70 9.99 -6.72
C TRP A 21 11.15 9.52 -6.78
N THR A 22 11.86 9.81 -7.87
CA THR A 22 13.30 9.55 -7.98
C THR A 22 14.09 10.28 -6.89
N CYS A 23 13.79 11.54 -6.65
CA CYS A 23 14.44 12.31 -5.59
C CYS A 23 14.05 11.82 -4.19
N PHE A 24 12.75 11.60 -3.95
CA PHE A 24 12.22 11.21 -2.66
C PHE A 24 12.61 9.78 -2.24
N SER A 25 12.68 8.84 -3.18
CA SER A 25 13.09 7.47 -2.85
C SER A 25 14.56 7.38 -2.43
N ARG A 26 15.40 8.31 -2.91
CA ARG A 26 16.83 8.38 -2.56
C ARG A 26 17.11 9.23 -1.32
N GLY A 27 16.55 10.43 -1.30
CA GLY A 27 16.82 11.42 -0.26
C GLY A 27 15.78 11.50 0.86
N GLY A 28 14.55 11.07 0.60
CA GLY A 28 13.43 11.27 1.53
C GLY A 28 12.66 12.56 1.29
N PHE A 29 11.43 12.62 1.81
CA PHE A 29 10.53 13.78 1.62
C PHE A 29 11.12 15.08 2.17
N HIS A 30 11.69 15.02 3.39
CA HIS A 30 12.11 16.23 4.10
C HIS A 30 13.47 16.78 3.61
N THR A 31 14.41 15.90 3.28
CA THR A 31 15.76 16.28 2.84
C THR A 31 15.82 16.71 1.39
N THR A 32 14.86 16.28 0.55
CA THR A 32 14.75 16.73 -0.84
C THR A 32 14.22 18.15 -0.90
N SER A 33 14.91 19.05 -1.63
CA SER A 33 14.45 20.41 -1.88
C SER A 33 13.56 20.49 -3.12
N MET A 34 12.75 21.57 -3.23
CA MET A 34 11.98 21.86 -4.43
C MET A 34 12.88 22.06 -5.66
N ASP A 35 14.05 22.68 -5.47
CA ASP A 35 15.02 22.91 -6.55
C ASP A 35 15.59 21.60 -7.11
N GLN A 36 15.83 20.61 -6.23
CA GLN A 36 16.26 19.27 -6.66
C GLN A 36 15.16 18.57 -7.50
N VAL A 37 13.92 18.69 -7.10
CA VAL A 37 12.79 18.16 -7.89
C VAL A 37 12.69 18.88 -9.24
N ILE A 38 12.76 20.22 -9.25
CA ILE A 38 12.74 21.02 -10.49
C ILE A 38 13.87 20.59 -11.43
N ALA A 39 15.10 20.49 -10.91
CA ALA A 39 16.24 20.04 -11.70
C ALA A 39 16.03 18.64 -12.30
N ALA A 40 15.48 17.70 -11.52
CA ALA A 40 15.21 16.35 -11.99
C ALA A 40 14.14 16.28 -13.10
N THR A 41 13.20 17.24 -13.17
CA THR A 41 12.19 17.29 -14.24
C THR A 41 12.75 17.74 -15.57
N GLY A 42 13.90 18.42 -15.62
CA GLY A 42 14.40 19.14 -16.81
C GLY A 42 13.51 20.28 -17.27
N MET A 43 12.49 20.68 -16.49
CA MET A 43 11.57 21.77 -16.78
C MET A 43 12.02 23.06 -16.10
N SER A 44 11.57 24.22 -16.61
CA SER A 44 11.78 25.48 -15.88
C SER A 44 10.99 25.52 -14.58
N ALA A 45 11.50 26.21 -13.55
CA ALA A 45 10.83 26.40 -12.27
C ALA A 45 9.40 26.91 -12.44
N ARG A 46 9.23 27.94 -13.29
CA ARG A 46 7.89 28.49 -13.62
C ARG A 46 6.93 27.42 -14.20
N ALA A 47 7.45 26.47 -14.96
CA ALA A 47 6.64 25.40 -15.52
C ALA A 47 6.20 24.40 -14.44
N VAL A 48 7.08 24.04 -13.51
CA VAL A 48 6.78 23.14 -12.38
C VAL A 48 5.78 23.80 -11.42
N TYR A 49 6.02 25.06 -11.02
CA TYR A 49 5.13 25.79 -10.11
C TYR A 49 3.71 26.01 -10.65
N ARG A 50 3.47 25.87 -11.95
CA ARG A 50 2.12 25.85 -12.52
C ARG A 50 1.32 24.59 -12.20
N TYR A 51 1.97 23.50 -11.84
CA TYR A 51 1.34 22.21 -11.51
C TYR A 51 1.32 21.95 -10.01
N PHE A 52 2.34 22.38 -9.31
CA PHE A 52 2.49 22.18 -7.88
C PHE A 52 3.08 23.47 -7.27
N GLY A 53 2.30 24.09 -6.40
CA GLY A 53 2.68 25.37 -5.76
C GLY A 53 3.77 25.19 -4.70
N SER A 54 3.93 23.98 -4.15
CA SER A 54 4.95 23.70 -3.13
C SER A 54 5.42 22.25 -3.17
N LYS A 55 6.49 21.94 -2.42
CA LYS A 55 6.98 20.57 -2.23
C LYS A 55 5.95 19.72 -1.48
N GLU A 56 5.24 20.29 -0.54
CA GLU A 56 4.19 19.64 0.25
C GLU A 56 3.04 19.16 -0.64
N GLU A 57 2.67 19.93 -1.67
CA GLU A 57 1.68 19.50 -2.68
C GLU A 57 2.18 18.29 -3.48
N ILE A 58 3.46 18.26 -3.84
CA ILE A 58 4.06 17.12 -4.53
C ILE A 58 4.08 15.88 -3.60
N ILE A 59 4.42 16.05 -2.33
CA ILE A 59 4.40 14.98 -1.33
C ILE A 59 2.99 14.41 -1.20
N ARG A 60 1.97 15.26 -1.01
CA ARG A 60 0.58 14.80 -0.92
C ARG A 60 0.14 14.06 -2.19
N ALA A 61 0.41 14.61 -3.36
CA ALA A 61 0.06 13.97 -4.62
C ALA A 61 0.80 12.63 -4.82
N SER A 62 2.04 12.51 -4.37
CA SER A 62 2.81 11.26 -4.38
C SER A 62 2.20 10.21 -3.45
N ALA A 63 1.78 10.64 -2.27
CA ALA A 63 1.12 9.79 -1.28
C ALA A 63 -0.24 9.29 -1.78
N GLU A 64 -1.07 10.17 -2.34
CA GLU A 64 -2.36 9.86 -2.94
C GLU A 64 -2.23 8.82 -4.06
N GLU A 65 -1.23 8.99 -4.93
CA GLU A 65 -0.94 8.04 -6.01
C GLU A 65 -0.55 6.66 -5.45
N GLY A 66 0.31 6.63 -4.42
CA GLY A 66 0.72 5.39 -3.75
C GLY A 66 -0.45 4.64 -3.11
N ILE A 67 -1.32 5.37 -2.44
CA ILE A 67 -2.52 4.83 -1.78
C ILE A 67 -3.52 4.28 -2.82
N THR A 68 -3.75 5.01 -3.92
CA THR A 68 -4.65 4.59 -4.99
C THR A 68 -4.19 3.26 -5.61
N ARG A 69 -2.89 3.08 -5.80
CA ARG A 69 -2.32 1.85 -6.36
C ARG A 69 -2.56 0.60 -5.50
N VAL A 70 -2.66 0.74 -4.19
CA VAL A 70 -3.03 -0.38 -3.30
C VAL A 70 -4.43 -0.87 -3.62
N ARG A 71 -5.37 0.04 -3.78
CA ARG A 71 -6.75 -0.28 -4.18
C ARG A 71 -6.79 -0.99 -5.54
N ASP A 72 -6.01 -0.51 -6.51
CA ASP A 72 -6.02 -1.04 -7.88
C ASP A 72 -5.49 -2.49 -7.95
N ILE A 73 -4.58 -2.90 -7.04
CA ILE A 73 -4.14 -4.29 -6.93
C ILE A 73 -5.32 -5.21 -6.63
N PHE A 74 -6.10 -4.88 -5.60
CA PHE A 74 -7.22 -5.71 -5.19
C PHE A 74 -8.39 -5.65 -6.17
N SER A 75 -8.66 -4.49 -6.76
CA SER A 75 -9.60 -4.35 -7.87
C SER A 75 -9.25 -5.31 -9.01
N GLY A 76 -7.99 -5.32 -9.45
CA GLY A 76 -7.51 -6.21 -10.51
C GLY A 76 -7.58 -7.70 -10.15
N LEU A 77 -7.52 -8.06 -8.85
CA LEU A 77 -7.76 -9.44 -8.42
C LEU A 77 -9.25 -9.82 -8.49
N LEU A 78 -10.13 -8.88 -8.17
CA LEU A 78 -11.58 -9.08 -8.18
C LEU A 78 -12.17 -9.14 -9.60
N ASP A 79 -11.52 -8.48 -10.57
CA ASP A 79 -11.94 -8.44 -11.97
C ASP A 79 -11.61 -9.73 -12.75
N ARG A 80 -10.91 -10.69 -12.12
CA ARG A 80 -10.58 -11.97 -12.73
C ARG A 80 -11.81 -12.89 -12.78
N ASP A 81 -11.97 -13.61 -13.88
CA ASP A 81 -13.01 -14.65 -14.03
C ASP A 81 -12.88 -15.75 -12.97
N LEU A 82 -11.63 -16.18 -12.71
CA LEU A 82 -11.30 -17.13 -11.64
C LEU A 82 -10.57 -16.40 -10.51
N ILE A 83 -11.13 -16.49 -9.33
CA ILE A 83 -10.53 -15.92 -8.12
C ILE A 83 -9.31 -16.76 -7.73
N PRO A 84 -8.12 -16.14 -7.59
CA PRO A 84 -6.95 -16.85 -7.10
C PRO A 84 -7.17 -17.35 -5.67
N SER A 85 -6.65 -18.55 -5.40
CA SER A 85 -6.65 -19.12 -4.03
C SER A 85 -5.87 -18.21 -3.06
N PRO A 86 -6.02 -18.37 -1.73
CA PRO A 86 -5.23 -17.63 -0.75
C PRO A 86 -3.71 -17.73 -0.99
N ALA A 87 -3.21 -18.93 -1.35
CA ALA A 87 -1.79 -19.15 -1.62
C ALA A 87 -1.32 -18.42 -2.90
N GLU A 88 -2.11 -18.47 -3.97
CA GLU A 88 -1.84 -17.75 -5.21
C GLU A 88 -1.90 -16.23 -4.99
N THR A 89 -2.87 -15.75 -4.21
CA THR A 89 -2.97 -14.33 -3.86
C THR A 89 -1.74 -13.86 -3.11
N LEU A 90 -1.25 -14.62 -2.14
CA LEU A 90 -0.03 -14.30 -1.40
C LEU A 90 1.20 -14.24 -2.33
N ALA A 91 1.32 -15.22 -3.25
CA ALA A 91 2.39 -15.22 -4.25
C ALA A 91 2.32 -14.00 -5.18
N LEU A 92 1.12 -13.60 -5.60
CA LEU A 92 0.89 -12.40 -6.41
C LEU A 92 1.27 -11.12 -5.66
N LEU A 93 0.93 -11.01 -4.37
CA LEU A 93 1.30 -9.86 -3.54
C LEU A 93 2.81 -9.75 -3.34
N VAL A 94 3.51 -10.87 -3.12
CA VAL A 94 4.99 -10.89 -3.03
C VAL A 94 5.62 -10.52 -4.37
N ALA A 95 5.10 -11.02 -5.50
CA ALA A 95 5.58 -10.67 -6.83
C ALA A 95 5.35 -9.18 -7.13
N GLU A 96 4.19 -8.63 -6.76
CA GLU A 96 3.88 -7.21 -6.90
C GLU A 96 4.80 -6.33 -6.06
N LEU A 97 5.09 -6.73 -4.81
CA LEU A 97 6.07 -6.04 -3.97
C LEU A 97 7.42 -5.97 -4.66
N ARG A 98 7.93 -7.10 -5.16
CA ARG A 98 9.21 -7.15 -5.88
C ARG A 98 9.21 -6.26 -7.12
N SER A 99 8.13 -6.26 -7.91
CA SER A 99 8.05 -5.41 -9.10
C SER A 99 8.17 -3.91 -8.78
N ARG A 100 7.71 -3.51 -7.59
CA ARG A 100 7.75 -2.12 -7.11
C ARG A 100 9.09 -1.69 -6.56
N THR A 101 9.94 -2.63 -6.15
CA THR A 101 11.30 -2.38 -5.67
C THR A 101 12.33 -2.42 -6.79
N THR A 102 12.01 -3.02 -7.94
CA THR A 102 12.95 -3.22 -9.05
C THR A 102 12.97 -2.10 -10.09
N ASN A 103 12.18 -1.03 -9.93
CA ASN A 103 12.26 0.11 -10.82
C ASN A 103 13.62 0.82 -10.62
N PRO A 104 14.42 1.03 -11.70
CA PRO A 104 15.77 1.60 -11.57
C PRO A 104 15.80 3.05 -11.11
N ASP A 105 14.69 3.79 -11.32
CA ASP A 105 14.63 5.22 -11.05
C ASP A 105 14.10 5.54 -9.65
N TYR A 106 13.15 4.76 -9.14
CA TYR A 106 12.53 4.98 -7.83
C TYR A 106 11.99 3.70 -7.21
N ASP A 107 11.90 3.69 -5.90
CA ASP A 107 11.35 2.61 -5.10
C ASP A 107 10.02 3.06 -4.45
N MET A 108 8.91 2.52 -4.97
CA MET A 108 7.56 2.86 -4.49
C MET A 108 7.30 2.39 -3.06
N THR A 109 7.98 1.35 -2.60
CA THR A 109 7.81 0.83 -1.24
C THR A 109 8.54 1.70 -0.21
N ARG A 110 9.67 2.29 -0.57
CA ARG A 110 10.30 3.37 0.23
C ARG A 110 9.41 4.59 0.36
N LEU A 111 8.74 4.97 -0.74
CA LEU A 111 7.79 6.07 -0.72
C LEU A 111 6.58 5.76 0.16
N ALA A 112 6.12 4.49 0.20
CA ALA A 112 5.03 4.07 1.08
C ALA A 112 5.39 4.26 2.56
N LEU A 113 6.58 3.86 3.00
CA LEU A 113 7.05 4.08 4.38
C LEU A 113 7.07 5.56 4.76
N GLN A 114 7.55 6.42 3.86
CA GLN A 114 7.57 7.87 4.07
C GLN A 114 6.16 8.46 4.10
N THR A 115 5.26 7.96 3.24
CA THR A 115 3.85 8.36 3.21
C THR A 115 3.15 8.03 4.53
N TRP A 116 3.41 6.86 5.13
CA TRP A 116 2.84 6.52 6.44
C TRP A 116 3.34 7.44 7.54
N ALA A 117 4.65 7.74 7.55
CA ALA A 117 5.22 8.68 8.50
C ALA A 117 4.64 10.10 8.33
N GLU A 118 4.41 10.54 7.10
CA GLU A 118 3.81 11.85 6.81
C GLU A 118 2.33 11.90 7.18
N ALA A 119 1.56 10.84 6.92
CA ALA A 119 0.15 10.74 7.29
C ALA A 119 -0.08 10.84 8.81
N LEU A 120 0.92 10.52 9.64
CA LEU A 120 0.85 10.72 11.09
C LEU A 120 1.01 12.20 11.51
N ARG A 121 1.46 13.07 10.62
CA ARG A 121 1.74 14.49 10.87
C ARG A 121 0.78 15.43 10.13
N ASP A 122 0.33 15.05 8.94
CA ASP A 122 -0.62 15.82 8.12
C ASP A 122 -2.04 15.24 8.28
N PRO A 123 -2.97 15.96 8.96
CA PRO A 123 -4.34 15.47 9.18
C PRO A 123 -5.12 15.25 7.88
N VAL A 124 -4.85 16.02 6.82
CA VAL A 124 -5.53 15.89 5.53
C VAL A 124 -5.08 14.59 4.86
N LEU A 125 -3.76 14.34 4.84
CA LEU A 125 -3.20 13.10 4.31
C LEU A 125 -3.64 11.88 5.14
N HIS A 126 -3.72 12.04 6.48
CA HIS A 126 -4.22 11.00 7.37
C HIS A 126 -5.65 10.57 7.02
N GLU A 127 -6.56 11.51 6.85
CA GLU A 127 -7.95 11.19 6.52
C GLU A 127 -8.07 10.56 5.12
N HIS A 128 -7.28 11.03 4.17
CA HIS A 128 -7.19 10.44 2.83
C HIS A 128 -6.70 8.98 2.87
N ALA A 129 -5.61 8.74 3.60
CA ALA A 129 -5.07 7.39 3.78
C ALA A 129 -6.10 6.47 4.46
N ARG A 130 -6.76 6.97 5.51
CA ARG A 130 -7.79 6.24 6.26
C ARG A 130 -8.98 5.84 5.38
N ALA A 131 -9.49 6.76 4.56
CA ALA A 131 -10.58 6.49 3.64
C ALA A 131 -10.18 5.43 2.61
N SER A 132 -9.03 5.59 1.95
CA SER A 132 -8.56 4.67 0.92
C SER A 132 -8.22 3.28 1.47
N TYR A 133 -7.70 3.20 2.69
CA TYR A 133 -7.41 1.91 3.33
C TYR A 133 -8.67 1.18 3.77
N ARG A 134 -9.74 1.90 4.13
CA ARG A 134 -11.06 1.29 4.35
C ARG A 134 -11.63 0.71 3.06
N ASP A 135 -11.48 1.41 1.94
CA ASP A 135 -11.91 0.91 0.63
C ASP A 135 -11.10 -0.34 0.23
N ALA A 136 -9.78 -0.34 0.44
CA ALA A 136 -8.94 -1.51 0.20
C ALA A 136 -9.36 -2.70 1.08
N LEU A 137 -9.58 -2.49 2.37
CA LEU A 137 -10.08 -3.52 3.29
C LEU A 137 -11.43 -4.08 2.86
N TYR A 138 -12.34 -3.22 2.38
CA TYR A 138 -13.61 -3.68 1.83
C TYR A 138 -13.42 -4.60 0.60
N GLN A 139 -12.56 -4.22 -0.34
CA GLN A 139 -12.26 -5.06 -1.51
C GLN A 139 -11.63 -6.40 -1.10
N ILE A 140 -10.72 -6.39 -0.14
CA ILE A 140 -10.12 -7.62 0.40
C ILE A 140 -11.21 -8.48 1.09
N ALA A 141 -12.15 -7.88 1.81
CA ALA A 141 -13.27 -8.60 2.42
C ALA A 141 -14.18 -9.26 1.36
N VAL A 142 -14.39 -8.60 0.22
CA VAL A 142 -15.08 -9.21 -0.93
C VAL A 142 -14.28 -10.39 -1.49
N LEU A 143 -12.96 -10.27 -1.62
CA LEU A 143 -12.09 -11.35 -2.07
C LEU A 143 -12.15 -12.56 -1.11
N THR A 144 -12.04 -12.32 0.19
CA THR A 144 -12.09 -13.37 1.21
C THR A 144 -13.48 -14.02 1.31
N ALA A 145 -14.55 -13.27 1.06
CA ALA A 145 -15.90 -13.84 0.94
C ALA A 145 -15.99 -14.79 -0.28
N ARG A 146 -15.43 -14.41 -1.42
CA ARG A 146 -15.35 -15.30 -2.60
C ARG A 146 -14.51 -16.55 -2.33
N TRP A 147 -13.44 -16.46 -1.50
CA TRP A 147 -12.70 -17.65 -1.05
C TRP A 147 -13.55 -18.60 -0.24
N ARG A 148 -14.40 -18.09 0.65
CA ARG A 148 -15.35 -18.89 1.43
C ARG A 148 -16.35 -19.57 0.51
N ASP A 149 -16.93 -18.84 -0.43
CA ASP A 149 -17.92 -19.34 -1.37
C ASP A 149 -17.32 -20.38 -2.35
N ALA A 150 -16.04 -20.26 -2.67
CA ALA A 150 -15.27 -21.23 -3.46
C ALA A 150 -14.74 -22.43 -2.63
N GLY A 151 -14.93 -22.44 -1.31
CA GLY A 151 -14.47 -23.51 -0.43
C GLY A 151 -12.98 -23.48 -0.07
N TYR A 152 -12.27 -22.39 -0.35
CA TYR A 152 -10.87 -22.23 0.04
C TYR A 152 -10.67 -21.97 1.53
N ILE A 153 -11.68 -21.42 2.20
CA ILE A 153 -11.70 -21.20 3.66
C ILE A 153 -13.03 -21.74 4.22
N PRO A 154 -13.10 -22.04 5.54
CA PRO A 154 -14.31 -22.58 6.15
C PRO A 154 -15.56 -21.72 5.94
N PRO A 155 -16.76 -22.30 5.82
CA PRO A 155 -17.99 -21.56 5.57
C PRO A 155 -18.38 -20.60 6.70
N ASN A 156 -17.88 -20.83 7.91
CA ASN A 156 -18.07 -19.96 9.09
C ASN A 156 -16.89 -19.01 9.33
N ALA A 157 -15.93 -18.91 8.40
CA ALA A 157 -14.78 -18.00 8.55
C ALA A 157 -15.23 -16.54 8.58
N ASP A 158 -14.64 -15.77 9.50
CA ASP A 158 -14.78 -14.31 9.52
C ASP A 158 -13.95 -13.70 8.38
N THR A 159 -14.63 -13.33 7.32
CA THR A 159 -14.03 -12.77 6.11
C THR A 159 -13.41 -11.38 6.36
N ASN A 160 -13.91 -10.61 7.33
CA ASN A 160 -13.33 -9.32 7.70
C ASN A 160 -12.02 -9.51 8.48
N ALA A 161 -11.96 -10.47 9.39
CA ALA A 161 -10.73 -10.82 10.08
C ALA A 161 -9.66 -11.33 9.10
N ALA A 162 -10.04 -12.18 8.14
CA ALA A 162 -9.16 -12.63 7.08
C ALA A 162 -8.63 -11.47 6.22
N ALA A 163 -9.50 -10.52 5.87
CA ALA A 163 -9.13 -9.31 5.13
C ALA A 163 -8.14 -8.44 5.91
N ALA A 164 -8.39 -8.19 7.19
CA ALA A 164 -7.50 -7.42 8.05
C ALA A 164 -6.12 -8.09 8.18
N THR A 165 -6.08 -9.41 8.30
CA THR A 165 -4.85 -10.20 8.35
C THR A 165 -4.04 -10.06 7.06
N LEU A 166 -4.67 -10.23 5.90
CA LEU A 166 -4.01 -10.10 4.59
C LEU A 166 -3.47 -8.68 4.37
N PHE A 167 -4.26 -7.67 4.74
CA PHE A 167 -3.85 -6.27 4.65
C PHE A 167 -2.64 -5.98 5.54
N THR A 168 -2.63 -6.49 6.77
CA THR A 168 -1.51 -6.36 7.71
C THR A 168 -0.25 -7.04 7.19
N LEU A 169 -0.37 -8.26 6.65
CA LEU A 169 0.75 -8.98 6.05
C LEU A 169 1.39 -8.19 4.90
N MET A 170 0.59 -7.60 4.03
CA MET A 170 1.10 -6.79 2.92
C MET A 170 1.94 -5.61 3.41
N HIS A 171 1.49 -4.91 4.46
CA HIS A 171 2.25 -3.81 5.07
C HIS A 171 3.51 -4.31 5.78
N GLY A 172 3.40 -5.44 6.49
CA GLY A 172 4.53 -6.10 7.14
C GLY A 172 5.62 -6.52 6.16
N LEU A 173 5.24 -7.01 4.97
CA LEU A 173 6.20 -7.37 3.92
C LEU A 173 7.03 -6.18 3.43
N ILE A 174 6.42 -5.00 3.30
CA ILE A 174 7.14 -3.77 2.92
C ILE A 174 8.18 -3.41 3.99
N VAL A 175 7.80 -3.48 5.26
CA VAL A 175 8.71 -3.21 6.38
C VAL A 175 9.86 -4.23 6.41
N MET A 176 9.55 -5.52 6.28
CA MET A 176 10.56 -6.60 6.26
C MET A 176 11.56 -6.41 5.13
N HIS A 177 11.09 -6.11 3.91
CA HIS A 177 11.95 -5.87 2.76
C HIS A 177 13.01 -4.80 3.02
N HIS A 178 12.65 -3.71 3.71
CA HIS A 178 13.56 -2.58 3.91
C HIS A 178 14.42 -2.64 5.17
N LEU A 179 13.95 -3.34 6.21
CA LEU A 179 14.62 -3.32 7.52
C LEU A 179 15.29 -4.64 7.90
N VAL A 180 14.94 -5.73 7.24
CA VAL A 180 15.49 -7.05 7.55
C VAL A 180 15.94 -7.73 6.26
N ASP A 181 15.04 -8.48 5.62
CA ASP A 181 15.26 -9.22 4.37
C ASP A 181 13.92 -9.54 3.70
N ASP A 182 13.97 -9.90 2.40
CA ASP A 182 12.81 -10.40 1.68
C ASP A 182 12.31 -11.72 2.28
N VAL A 183 11.01 -11.78 2.51
CA VAL A 183 10.35 -13.02 2.92
C VAL A 183 9.81 -13.75 1.70
N PRO A 184 10.33 -14.95 1.36
CA PRO A 184 9.82 -15.75 0.26
C PRO A 184 8.36 -16.16 0.46
N ALA A 185 7.57 -16.23 -0.62
CA ALA A 185 6.15 -16.56 -0.56
C ALA A 185 5.88 -17.96 0.04
N ASP A 186 6.76 -18.92 -0.20
CA ASP A 186 6.68 -20.27 0.37
C ASP A 186 6.99 -20.29 1.89
N ALA A 187 7.94 -19.48 2.34
CA ALA A 187 8.21 -19.30 3.77
C ALA A 187 7.00 -18.69 4.49
N LEU A 188 6.37 -17.67 3.90
CA LEU A 188 5.13 -17.08 4.43
C LEU A 188 4.00 -18.10 4.49
N ARG A 189 3.78 -18.85 3.40
CA ARG A 189 2.75 -19.89 3.34
C ARG A 189 2.97 -20.96 4.41
N ASN A 190 4.20 -21.44 4.56
CA ASN A 190 4.55 -22.47 5.55
C ASN A 190 4.39 -21.93 6.97
N GLY A 191 4.85 -20.71 7.24
CA GLY A 191 4.70 -20.04 8.53
C GLY A 191 3.23 -19.82 8.91
N LEU A 192 2.40 -19.35 7.98
CA LEU A 192 0.96 -19.18 8.21
C LEU A 192 0.25 -20.52 8.47
N SER A 193 0.64 -21.60 7.78
CA SER A 193 0.10 -22.94 8.02
C SER A 193 0.46 -23.44 9.42
N LEU A 194 1.70 -23.24 9.87
CA LEU A 194 2.15 -23.59 11.20
C LEU A 194 1.44 -22.78 12.29
N LEU A 195 1.35 -21.47 12.11
CA LEU A 195 0.64 -20.59 13.03
C LEU A 195 -0.85 -20.93 13.08
N GLY A 196 -1.49 -21.19 11.93
CA GLY A 196 -2.89 -21.62 11.85
C GLY A 196 -3.13 -22.91 12.63
N ALA A 197 -2.26 -23.89 12.50
CA ALA A 197 -2.36 -25.16 13.24
C ALA A 197 -2.15 -24.96 14.76
N ALA A 198 -1.26 -24.04 15.15
CA ALA A 198 -0.99 -23.73 16.56
C ALA A 198 -2.09 -22.87 17.21
N VAL A 199 -2.73 -21.99 16.41
CA VAL A 199 -3.71 -21.00 16.85
C VAL A 199 -5.14 -21.57 16.92
N ILE A 200 -5.40 -22.72 16.28
CA ILE A 200 -6.69 -23.45 16.38
C ILE A 200 -6.81 -24.19 17.75
N GLY A 201 -5.73 -24.26 18.54
CA GLY A 201 -5.85 -24.64 19.96
C GLY A 201 -6.62 -23.58 20.76
N PRO A 202 -7.31 -23.94 21.87
CA PRO A 202 -8.11 -22.98 22.61
C PRO A 202 -7.22 -21.82 23.11
N TYR A 203 -7.57 -20.60 22.69
CA TYR A 203 -6.98 -19.36 23.22
C TYR A 203 -7.36 -19.19 24.70
N THR A 204 -6.74 -19.95 25.57
CA THR A 204 -7.02 -19.90 27.02
C THR A 204 -6.51 -18.59 27.68
N TRP A 205 -5.62 -17.85 27.02
CA TRP A 205 -5.09 -16.59 27.59
C TRP A 205 -5.97 -15.36 27.33
N LEU A 206 -6.85 -15.37 26.30
CA LEU A 206 -7.83 -14.29 26.06
C LEU A 206 -9.09 -14.45 26.92
N ALA A 207 -9.32 -15.62 27.50
CA ALA A 207 -10.50 -15.91 28.34
C ALA A 207 -10.32 -15.50 29.81
N THR A 208 -9.14 -15.06 30.22
CA THR A 208 -8.84 -14.62 31.59
C THR A 208 -8.70 -13.11 31.70
N GLN A 209 -9.73 -12.36 31.28
CA GLN A 209 -9.93 -11.05 31.88
C GLN A 209 -10.74 -11.26 33.18
N PRO A 210 -10.24 -10.84 34.34
CA PRO A 210 -11.06 -10.85 35.56
C PRO A 210 -12.27 -9.94 35.29
N GLN A 211 -13.46 -10.49 35.45
CA GLN A 211 -14.66 -9.66 35.61
C GLN A 211 -14.41 -8.77 36.82
N GLU A 212 -14.17 -7.48 36.59
CA GLU A 212 -14.21 -6.50 37.65
C GLU A 212 -15.58 -6.59 38.32
N ALA A 213 -15.59 -7.06 39.55
CA ALA A 213 -16.75 -7.01 40.41
C ALA A 213 -17.19 -5.55 40.54
N LYS A 214 -18.35 -5.24 39.98
CA LYS A 214 -19.04 -3.97 40.29
C LYS A 214 -19.43 -3.96 41.75
N PRO A 215 -19.21 -2.80 42.44
CA PRO A 215 -19.62 -2.60 43.83
C PRO A 215 -21.15 -2.57 43.99
#